data_564776d835f18a271613670073f5fb7c
#
_entry.id   564776d835f18a271613670073f5fb7c
#
_cell.length_a   1.000
_cell.length_b   1.000
_cell.length_c   1.000
_cell.angle_alpha   90.00
_cell.angle_beta   90.00
_cell.angle_gamma   90.00
#
_symmetry.space_group_name_H-M   'P 1'
#
loop_
_entity.id
_entity.type
_entity.pdbx_description
1 polymer ?
#
loop_
_entity_poly.entity_id
_entity_poly.type
_entity_poly.pdbx_seq_one_letter_code
_entity_poly.pdbx_strand_id
1 'polypeptide(L)'
;YAIRDRNAVENGEFYGGEPIWVTAERQGVITASYFWVGSEAVIKGRQPTYWKKYDQKLAFKARIDSVVSWLSYPIQRRPRLVLLYFHEPDWTGHSYGPNSPETISQIERMDSVLGNLISKTSNLTISSKLNIIIVSDHGMTDVYPDNIIDLSTYTDLSNLNVTGAGPTVFISSKSKKLLKKAYKDLKVIDNADIYWKSNIPKRFHYRNNIRIPDLLIVANEGWSLMPLGHGSSSPKGSHGYDNQLDNMKAIFIANGPSFKSGYTRDEFENIHIYPLIAHILGINPFENIDGDLEKVEDLLSN
;
A
#
# COMPACT_ATOMS: atom_id res chain seq x y z
N TYR A 1 -8.09 18.02 0.22
CA TYR A 1 -7.55 16.81 0.88
C TYR A 1 -6.07 17.02 1.18
N ALA A 2 -5.69 16.93 2.43
CA ALA A 2 -4.30 16.95 2.86
C ALA A 2 -3.90 15.55 3.34
N ILE A 3 -2.67 15.13 3.07
CA ILE A 3 -2.17 13.78 3.40
C ILE A 3 -2.30 13.44 4.90
N ARG A 4 -2.39 14.46 5.76
CA ARG A 4 -2.58 14.30 7.22
C ARG A 4 -4.04 14.41 7.67
N ASP A 5 -4.98 14.60 6.74
CA ASP A 5 -6.41 14.68 7.06
C ASP A 5 -6.99 13.30 7.30
N ARG A 6 -7.10 12.92 8.56
CA ARG A 6 -7.67 11.63 8.97
C ARG A 6 -9.14 11.48 8.59
N ASN A 7 -9.90 12.56 8.49
CA ASN A 7 -11.30 12.49 8.10
C ASN A 7 -11.46 12.03 6.65
N ALA A 8 -10.47 12.31 5.80
CA ALA A 8 -10.49 11.87 4.42
C ALA A 8 -10.38 10.34 4.28
N VAL A 9 -9.69 9.66 5.19
CA VAL A 9 -9.60 8.19 5.20
C VAL A 9 -10.96 7.54 5.47
N GLU A 10 -11.82 8.21 6.25
CA GLU A 10 -13.16 7.73 6.58
C GLU A 10 -14.22 8.13 5.53
N ASN A 11 -13.88 8.98 4.56
CA ASN A 11 -14.81 9.40 3.51
C ASN A 11 -14.77 8.47 2.30
N GLY A 12 -15.81 7.66 2.12
CA GLY A 12 -15.97 6.70 1.03
C GLY A 12 -15.90 7.30 -0.39
N GLU A 13 -16.17 8.59 -0.55
CA GLU A 13 -16.11 9.28 -1.86
C GLU A 13 -14.68 9.38 -2.42
N PHE A 14 -13.65 9.27 -1.56
CA PHE A 14 -12.26 9.25 -2.02
C PHE A 14 -11.85 7.90 -2.65
N TYR A 15 -12.63 6.84 -2.45
CA TYR A 15 -12.34 5.50 -2.96
C TYR A 15 -13.15 5.24 -4.23
N GLY A 16 -12.54 5.44 -5.40
CA GLY A 16 -13.20 5.20 -6.70
C GLY A 16 -13.35 3.73 -7.07
N GLY A 17 -12.43 2.88 -6.60
CA GLY A 17 -12.47 1.43 -6.80
C GLY A 17 -13.44 0.72 -5.87
N GLU A 18 -13.48 -0.60 -5.99
CA GLU A 18 -14.22 -1.47 -5.08
C GLU A 18 -13.21 -2.38 -4.34
N PRO A 19 -12.93 -2.13 -3.04
CA PRO A 19 -12.03 -2.96 -2.28
C PRO A 19 -12.53 -4.39 -2.13
N ILE A 20 -11.62 -5.35 -1.93
CA ILE A 20 -11.95 -6.77 -1.87
C ILE A 20 -12.99 -7.11 -0.78
N TRP A 21 -12.98 -6.41 0.37
CA TRP A 21 -14.01 -6.62 1.40
C TRP A 21 -15.39 -6.13 0.96
N VAL A 22 -15.49 -5.07 0.16
CA VAL A 22 -16.76 -4.59 -0.39
C VAL A 22 -17.31 -5.61 -1.38
N THR A 23 -16.47 -6.11 -2.28
CA THR A 23 -16.84 -7.17 -3.24
C THR A 23 -17.30 -8.43 -2.53
N ALA A 24 -16.62 -8.83 -1.46
CA ALA A 24 -16.97 -10.00 -0.65
C ALA A 24 -18.33 -9.81 0.08
N GLU A 25 -18.49 -8.69 0.79
CA GLU A 25 -19.75 -8.38 1.49
C GLU A 25 -20.96 -8.27 0.54
N ARG A 26 -20.77 -7.73 -0.65
CA ARG A 26 -21.84 -7.66 -1.67
C ARG A 26 -22.31 -9.04 -2.13
N GLN A 27 -21.45 -10.04 -2.06
CA GLN A 27 -21.73 -11.41 -2.46
C GLN A 27 -21.99 -12.33 -1.25
N GLY A 28 -22.30 -11.75 -0.08
CA GLY A 28 -22.73 -12.49 1.11
C GLY A 28 -21.56 -13.13 1.90
N VAL A 29 -20.33 -12.74 1.62
CA VAL A 29 -19.15 -13.20 2.38
C VAL A 29 -18.90 -12.23 3.53
N ILE A 30 -19.04 -12.72 4.77
CA ILE A 30 -18.72 -11.94 5.96
C ILE A 30 -17.22 -11.64 5.99
N THR A 31 -16.88 -10.35 6.18
CA THR A 31 -15.48 -9.90 6.24
C THR A 31 -15.16 -9.25 7.58
N ALA A 32 -13.87 -9.27 7.92
CA ALA A 32 -13.35 -8.55 9.08
C ALA A 32 -12.11 -7.75 8.68
N SER A 33 -11.93 -6.57 9.27
CA SER A 33 -10.75 -5.74 9.08
C SER A 33 -10.21 -5.23 10.41
N TYR A 34 -8.94 -5.50 10.63
CA TYR A 34 -8.19 -4.92 11.71
C TYR A 34 -7.18 -3.93 11.13
N PHE A 35 -7.61 -2.67 10.97
CA PHE A 35 -6.81 -1.54 10.54
C PHE A 35 -6.35 -1.53 9.07
N TRP A 36 -6.92 -2.35 8.21
CA TRP A 36 -6.59 -2.23 6.79
C TRP A 36 -7.04 -0.88 6.24
N VAL A 37 -6.14 -0.25 5.49
CA VAL A 37 -6.36 1.11 4.98
C VAL A 37 -7.65 1.22 4.18
N GLY A 38 -8.49 2.20 4.51
CA GLY A 38 -9.76 2.44 3.85
C GLY A 38 -10.94 1.63 4.40
N SER A 39 -10.71 0.61 5.26
CA SER A 39 -11.81 -0.20 5.80
C SER A 39 -12.69 0.51 6.83
N GLU A 40 -12.27 1.69 7.28
CA GLU A 40 -13.05 2.58 8.14
C GLU A 40 -14.12 3.37 7.37
N ALA A 41 -13.97 3.48 6.06
CA ALA A 41 -14.88 4.21 5.20
C ALA A 41 -16.04 3.33 4.73
N VAL A 42 -17.23 3.93 4.60
CA VAL A 42 -18.35 3.33 3.86
C VAL A 42 -18.11 3.50 2.37
N ILE A 43 -17.54 2.48 1.73
CA ILE A 43 -17.22 2.51 0.31
C ILE A 43 -18.34 1.82 -0.48
N LYS A 44 -18.94 2.52 -1.44
CA LYS A 44 -20.06 2.01 -2.25
C LYS A 44 -21.19 1.40 -1.38
N GLY A 45 -21.45 2.03 -0.22
CA GLY A 45 -22.48 1.62 0.72
C GLY A 45 -22.16 0.39 1.58
N ARG A 46 -20.89 -0.04 1.63
CA ARG A 46 -20.46 -1.21 2.39
C ARG A 46 -19.22 -0.94 3.22
N GLN A 47 -19.15 -1.64 4.35
CA GLN A 47 -17.95 -1.77 5.20
C GLN A 47 -17.76 -3.25 5.54
N PRO A 48 -16.61 -3.68 6.05
CA PRO A 48 -16.49 -5.01 6.65
C PRO A 48 -17.53 -5.19 7.77
N THR A 49 -18.10 -6.38 7.89
CA THR A 49 -19.05 -6.72 9.00
C THR A 49 -18.40 -6.48 10.36
N TYR A 50 -17.11 -6.81 10.50
CA TYR A 50 -16.33 -6.52 11.69
C TYR A 50 -15.16 -5.63 11.32
N TRP A 51 -15.01 -4.49 11.98
CA TRP A 51 -13.87 -3.61 11.74
C TRP A 51 -13.48 -2.84 12.99
N LYS A 52 -12.29 -2.28 13.00
CA LYS A 52 -11.75 -1.44 14.07
C LYS A 52 -11.24 -0.14 13.52
N LYS A 53 -11.53 0.97 14.22
CA LYS A 53 -10.95 2.27 13.92
C LYS A 53 -9.46 2.25 14.26
N TYR A 54 -8.63 2.78 13.37
CA TYR A 54 -7.18 2.74 13.49
C TYR A 54 -6.67 3.39 14.78
N ASP A 55 -5.93 2.62 15.54
CA ASP A 55 -5.18 3.05 16.70
C ASP A 55 -3.77 2.44 16.65
N GLN A 56 -2.79 3.28 16.33
CA GLN A 56 -1.39 2.86 16.21
C GLN A 56 -0.83 2.33 17.55
N LYS A 57 -1.32 2.86 18.68
CA LYS A 57 -0.83 2.48 20.03
C LYS A 57 -1.29 1.10 20.47
N LEU A 58 -2.29 0.53 19.80
CA LEU A 58 -2.80 -0.78 20.17
C LEU A 58 -1.77 -1.86 19.87
N ALA A 59 -1.43 -2.62 20.89
CA ALA A 59 -0.42 -3.69 20.83
C ALA A 59 -0.76 -4.73 19.75
N PHE A 60 0.24 -5.20 19.00
CA PHE A 60 0.08 -6.21 17.94
C PHE A 60 -0.56 -7.50 18.44
N LYS A 61 -0.21 -7.93 19.65
CA LYS A 61 -0.84 -9.09 20.30
C LYS A 61 -2.35 -8.93 20.42
N ALA A 62 -2.85 -7.76 20.81
CA ALA A 62 -4.29 -7.51 20.95
C ALA A 62 -5.02 -7.56 19.60
N ARG A 63 -4.36 -7.12 18.52
CA ARG A 63 -4.90 -7.26 17.15
C ARG A 63 -5.05 -8.73 16.77
N ILE A 64 -4.02 -9.53 17.02
CA ILE A 64 -4.03 -10.99 16.80
C ILE A 64 -5.12 -11.67 17.61
N ASP A 65 -5.23 -11.35 18.92
CA ASP A 65 -6.24 -11.93 19.80
C ASP A 65 -7.67 -11.66 19.29
N SER A 66 -7.91 -10.47 18.76
CA SER A 66 -9.20 -10.11 18.14
C SER A 66 -9.47 -10.92 16.87
N VAL A 67 -8.47 -11.09 16.00
CA VAL A 67 -8.59 -11.91 14.78
C VAL A 67 -8.90 -13.36 15.12
N VAL A 68 -8.18 -13.93 16.07
CA VAL A 68 -8.41 -15.31 16.54
C VAL A 68 -9.82 -15.46 17.13
N SER A 69 -10.29 -14.47 17.90
CA SER A 69 -11.66 -14.44 18.41
C SER A 69 -12.69 -14.45 17.27
N TRP A 70 -12.53 -13.63 16.24
CA TRP A 70 -13.43 -13.61 15.09
C TRP A 70 -13.47 -14.95 14.34
N LEU A 71 -12.29 -15.55 14.14
CA LEU A 71 -12.16 -16.86 13.49
C LEU A 71 -12.76 -18.00 14.32
N SER A 72 -12.96 -17.81 15.62
CA SER A 72 -13.58 -18.77 16.54
C SER A 72 -15.11 -18.68 16.57
N TYR A 73 -15.71 -17.71 15.89
CA TYR A 73 -17.18 -17.57 15.87
C TYR A 73 -17.85 -18.78 15.21
N PRO A 74 -19.14 -19.06 15.55
CA PRO A 74 -19.96 -20.00 14.79
C PRO A 74 -19.97 -19.67 13.30
N ILE A 75 -20.09 -20.69 12.45
CA ILE A 75 -19.97 -20.56 10.98
C ILE A 75 -20.87 -19.44 10.39
N GLN A 76 -22.05 -19.23 10.98
CA GLN A 76 -23.01 -18.22 10.51
C GLN A 76 -22.55 -16.76 10.74
N ARG A 77 -21.57 -16.56 11.62
CA ARG A 77 -21.04 -15.25 11.99
C ARG A 77 -19.54 -15.12 11.75
N ARG A 78 -18.89 -16.24 11.40
CA ARG A 78 -17.44 -16.26 11.20
C ARG A 78 -17.07 -15.53 9.89
N PRO A 79 -16.15 -14.56 9.93
CA PRO A 79 -15.64 -13.96 8.71
C PRO A 79 -14.85 -14.99 7.90
N ARG A 80 -15.05 -14.96 6.59
CA ARG A 80 -14.30 -15.80 5.62
C ARG A 80 -13.11 -15.04 5.02
N LEU A 81 -13.10 -13.72 5.12
CA LEU A 81 -11.96 -12.86 4.79
C LEU A 81 -11.62 -12.02 6.01
N VAL A 82 -10.36 -12.07 6.44
CA VAL A 82 -9.85 -11.23 7.52
C VAL A 82 -8.63 -10.47 7.01
N LEU A 83 -8.69 -9.15 7.12
CA LEU A 83 -7.58 -8.25 6.80
C LEU A 83 -6.96 -7.76 8.11
N LEU A 84 -5.66 -7.96 8.27
CA LEU A 84 -4.92 -7.57 9.47
C LEU A 84 -3.71 -6.73 9.06
N TYR A 85 -3.57 -5.54 9.65
CA TYR A 85 -2.50 -4.60 9.34
C TYR A 85 -1.59 -4.36 10.52
N PHE A 86 -0.30 -4.31 10.22
CA PHE A 86 0.77 -3.86 11.11
C PHE A 86 1.52 -2.72 10.43
N HIS A 87 1.89 -1.68 11.20
CA HIS A 87 2.60 -0.51 10.67
C HIS A 87 4.13 -0.64 10.74
N GLU A 88 4.62 -1.74 11.27
CA GLU A 88 6.04 -2.08 11.28
C GLU A 88 6.35 -3.16 10.25
N PRO A 89 7.57 -3.15 9.70
CA PRO A 89 8.78 -2.39 10.07
C PRO A 89 8.90 -1.00 9.41
N ASP A 90 7.89 -0.53 8.69
CA ASP A 90 7.92 0.73 7.92
C ASP A 90 8.30 1.94 8.78
N TRP A 91 7.64 2.12 9.92
CA TRP A 91 7.93 3.23 10.84
C TRP A 91 9.40 3.26 11.31
N THR A 92 9.93 2.09 11.67
CA THR A 92 11.33 1.95 12.09
C THR A 92 12.26 2.20 10.93
N GLY A 93 11.96 1.69 9.73
CA GLY A 93 12.73 1.92 8.52
C GLY A 93 12.84 3.39 8.13
N HIS A 94 11.76 4.15 8.22
CA HIS A 94 11.81 5.61 8.01
C HIS A 94 12.72 6.33 9.01
N SER A 95 12.72 5.88 10.26
CA SER A 95 13.45 6.56 11.33
C SER A 95 14.94 6.26 11.33
N TYR A 96 15.32 5.04 10.97
CA TYR A 96 16.69 4.54 11.12
C TYR A 96 17.36 4.12 9.81
N GLY A 97 16.61 3.93 8.74
CA GLY A 97 17.03 3.35 7.45
C GLY A 97 16.75 1.85 7.39
N PRO A 98 16.52 1.30 6.17
CA PRO A 98 16.10 -0.09 5.98
C PRO A 98 17.15 -1.11 6.47
N ASN A 99 18.44 -0.78 6.37
CA ASN A 99 19.56 -1.65 6.71
C ASN A 99 20.12 -1.44 8.12
N SER A 100 19.47 -0.61 8.94
CA SER A 100 19.93 -0.32 10.30
C SER A 100 19.71 -1.52 11.26
N PRO A 101 20.54 -1.66 12.31
CA PRO A 101 20.31 -2.67 13.35
C PRO A 101 18.93 -2.58 13.98
N GLU A 102 18.38 -1.38 14.13
CA GLU A 102 17.04 -1.15 14.68
C GLU A 102 15.96 -1.72 13.76
N THR A 103 16.08 -1.52 12.46
CA THR A 103 15.12 -2.06 11.48
C THR A 103 15.23 -3.57 11.38
N ILE A 104 16.43 -4.12 11.38
CA ILE A 104 16.66 -5.58 11.40
C ILE A 104 16.02 -6.19 12.66
N SER A 105 16.27 -5.62 13.84
CA SER A 105 15.66 -6.08 15.08
C SER A 105 14.13 -5.98 15.06
N GLN A 106 13.59 -4.96 14.41
CA GLN A 106 12.13 -4.81 14.26
C GLN A 106 11.55 -5.86 13.30
N ILE A 107 12.26 -6.24 12.22
CA ILE A 107 11.86 -7.33 11.33
C ILE A 107 11.81 -8.65 12.08
N GLU A 108 12.84 -8.97 12.88
CA GLU A 108 12.88 -10.18 13.74
C GLU A 108 11.70 -10.19 14.74
N ARG A 109 11.38 -9.02 15.30
CA ARG A 109 10.21 -8.87 16.16
C ARG A 109 8.91 -9.13 15.39
N MET A 110 8.79 -8.65 14.16
CA MET A 110 7.61 -8.91 13.33
C MET A 110 7.49 -10.40 12.97
N ASP A 111 8.59 -11.09 12.71
CA ASP A 111 8.58 -12.55 12.55
C ASP A 111 8.02 -13.26 13.80
N SER A 112 8.44 -12.84 15.00
CA SER A 112 7.89 -13.34 16.26
C SER A 112 6.38 -13.05 16.41
N VAL A 113 5.91 -11.89 15.95
CA VAL A 113 4.48 -11.53 15.93
C VAL A 113 3.71 -12.45 14.98
N LEU A 114 4.25 -12.73 13.80
CA LEU A 114 3.66 -13.67 12.84
C LEU A 114 3.66 -15.10 13.37
N GLY A 115 4.75 -15.54 14.02
CA GLY A 115 4.82 -16.82 14.71
C GLY A 115 3.70 -16.98 15.75
N ASN A 116 3.40 -15.93 16.52
CA ASN A 116 2.28 -15.92 17.46
C ASN A 116 0.92 -16.06 16.76
N LEU A 117 0.70 -15.36 15.64
CA LEU A 117 -0.51 -15.50 14.83
C LEU A 117 -0.67 -16.93 14.32
N ILE A 118 0.35 -17.49 13.71
CA ILE A 118 0.36 -18.85 13.17
C ILE A 118 0.08 -19.88 14.27
N SER A 119 0.77 -19.78 15.41
CA SER A 119 0.57 -20.68 16.56
C SER A 119 -0.86 -20.63 17.08
N LYS A 120 -1.47 -19.45 17.18
CA LYS A 120 -2.86 -19.32 17.66
C LYS A 120 -3.87 -19.83 16.65
N THR A 121 -3.66 -19.57 15.36
CA THR A 121 -4.57 -20.02 14.30
C THR A 121 -4.47 -21.51 14.05
N SER A 122 -3.30 -22.13 14.23
CA SER A 122 -3.15 -23.59 14.11
C SER A 122 -3.93 -24.38 15.18
N ASN A 123 -4.25 -23.76 16.32
CA ASN A 123 -5.07 -24.36 17.38
C ASN A 123 -6.59 -24.23 17.13
N LEU A 124 -7.01 -23.55 16.07
CA LEU A 124 -8.43 -23.43 15.74
C LEU A 124 -8.96 -24.69 15.04
N THR A 125 -10.22 -25.00 15.28
CA THR A 125 -10.90 -26.14 14.61
C THR A 125 -10.96 -26.03 13.08
N ILE A 126 -10.73 -24.82 12.56
CA ILE A 126 -10.70 -24.50 11.13
C ILE A 126 -9.28 -24.40 10.56
N SER A 127 -8.26 -24.69 11.35
CA SER A 127 -6.85 -24.51 10.95
C SER A 127 -6.51 -25.13 9.59
N SER A 128 -6.99 -26.34 9.32
CA SER A 128 -6.78 -27.02 8.04
C SER A 128 -7.48 -26.39 6.82
N LYS A 129 -8.34 -25.40 7.04
CA LYS A 129 -9.07 -24.66 6.00
C LYS A 129 -8.60 -23.20 5.87
N LEU A 130 -7.64 -22.79 6.70
CA LEU A 130 -7.15 -21.42 6.66
C LEU A 130 -6.07 -21.24 5.58
N ASN A 131 -6.24 -20.23 4.76
CA ASN A 131 -5.18 -19.69 3.95
C ASN A 131 -4.66 -18.42 4.64
N ILE A 132 -3.35 -18.29 4.76
CA ILE A 132 -2.67 -17.11 5.31
C ILE A 132 -1.83 -16.52 4.18
N ILE A 133 -2.06 -15.25 3.87
CA ILE A 133 -1.29 -14.49 2.88
C ILE A 133 -0.63 -13.34 3.63
N ILE A 134 0.69 -13.25 3.54
CA ILE A 134 1.52 -12.20 4.13
C ILE A 134 2.05 -11.36 2.98
N VAL A 135 1.80 -10.06 3.04
CA VAL A 135 2.23 -9.10 2.02
C VAL A 135 2.75 -7.84 2.67
N SER A 136 3.67 -7.15 2.01
CA SER A 136 3.91 -5.73 2.25
C SER A 136 3.38 -4.91 1.06
N ASP A 137 3.14 -3.64 1.28
CA ASP A 137 2.68 -2.70 0.25
C ASP A 137 3.84 -2.17 -0.60
N HIS A 138 5.05 -2.12 -0.06
CA HIS A 138 6.28 -1.67 -0.72
C HIS A 138 7.52 -2.21 0.00
N GLY A 139 8.67 -1.97 -0.61
CA GLY A 139 9.98 -2.07 0.02
C GLY A 139 10.42 -0.71 0.57
N MET A 140 11.74 -0.52 0.77
CA MET A 140 12.31 0.72 1.29
C MET A 140 13.78 0.85 0.89
N THR A 141 14.24 2.08 0.63
CA THR A 141 15.64 2.40 0.36
C THR A 141 16.17 3.45 1.32
N ASP A 142 17.49 3.52 1.47
CA ASP A 142 18.16 4.56 2.24
C ASP A 142 17.99 5.93 1.56
N VAL A 143 17.85 6.98 2.36
CA VAL A 143 17.83 8.38 1.90
C VAL A 143 19.06 9.09 2.43
N TYR A 144 19.73 9.81 1.55
CA TYR A 144 20.96 10.52 1.89
C TYR A 144 20.66 12.00 2.11
N PRO A 145 21.15 12.61 3.22
CA PRO A 145 20.87 14.02 3.56
C PRO A 145 21.28 15.01 2.49
N ASP A 146 22.31 14.69 1.71
CA ASP A 146 22.84 15.56 0.64
C ASP A 146 22.10 15.39 -0.69
N ASN A 147 21.29 14.34 -0.84
CA ASN A 147 20.55 14.05 -2.06
C ASN A 147 19.18 14.75 -2.04
N ILE A 148 19.19 16.08 -1.98
CA ILE A 148 17.99 16.89 -1.95
C ILE A 148 17.88 17.75 -3.20
N ILE A 149 16.71 17.71 -3.82
CA ILE A 149 16.35 18.53 -4.97
C ILE A 149 15.35 19.58 -4.51
N ASP A 150 15.77 20.82 -4.36
CA ASP A 150 14.87 21.95 -4.09
C ASP A 150 14.25 22.43 -5.41
N LEU A 151 12.97 22.11 -5.61
CA LEU A 151 12.25 22.45 -6.83
C LEU A 151 12.11 23.97 -7.04
N SER A 152 12.13 24.75 -5.95
CA SER A 152 12.02 26.22 -6.03
C SER A 152 13.23 26.88 -6.70
N THR A 153 14.37 26.19 -6.73
CA THR A 153 15.58 26.68 -7.42
C THR A 153 15.50 26.54 -8.95
N TYR A 154 14.59 25.71 -9.44
CA TYR A 154 14.40 25.45 -10.86
C TYR A 154 13.23 26.22 -11.45
N THR A 155 12.14 26.43 -10.72
CA THR A 155 10.94 27.11 -11.21
C THR A 155 10.20 27.83 -10.10
N ASP A 156 9.47 28.91 -10.48
CA ASP A 156 8.57 29.61 -9.57
C ASP A 156 7.33 28.76 -9.29
N LEU A 157 7.17 28.34 -8.05
CA LEU A 157 6.07 27.50 -7.58
C LEU A 157 4.90 28.30 -6.99
N SER A 158 5.00 29.64 -6.86
CA SER A 158 4.06 30.49 -6.12
C SER A 158 2.62 30.45 -6.61
N ASN A 159 2.41 30.19 -7.90
CA ASN A 159 1.09 30.13 -8.56
C ASN A 159 0.74 28.70 -9.04
N LEU A 160 1.40 27.71 -8.48
CA LEU A 160 1.15 26.30 -8.71
C LEU A 160 0.61 25.63 -7.44
N ASN A 161 -0.28 24.69 -7.60
CA ASN A 161 -0.67 23.83 -6.48
C ASN A 161 0.30 22.65 -6.44
N VAL A 162 1.18 22.64 -5.43
CA VAL A 162 2.21 21.63 -5.24
C VAL A 162 1.89 20.79 -4.02
N THR A 163 1.93 19.47 -4.16
CA THR A 163 1.66 18.52 -3.08
C THR A 163 2.68 17.38 -3.11
N GLY A 164 2.96 16.81 -1.94
CA GLY A 164 3.99 15.79 -1.79
C GLY A 164 5.35 16.38 -1.46
N ALA A 165 6.26 15.51 -1.06
CA ALA A 165 7.68 15.74 -0.81
C ALA A 165 8.37 14.38 -0.74
N GLY A 166 9.71 14.35 -0.75
CA GLY A 166 10.48 13.10 -0.75
C GLY A 166 10.49 12.45 -2.12
N PRO A 167 10.14 11.18 -2.28
CA PRO A 167 10.23 10.46 -3.56
C PRO A 167 9.35 11.03 -4.67
N THR A 168 8.19 11.61 -4.33
CA THR A 168 7.22 12.07 -5.32
C THR A 168 6.62 13.43 -4.99
N VAL A 169 6.51 14.26 -6.01
CA VAL A 169 5.84 15.56 -5.95
C VAL A 169 4.85 15.67 -7.10
N PHE A 170 3.71 16.27 -6.81
CA PHE A 170 2.63 16.51 -7.76
C PHE A 170 2.42 18.01 -7.96
N ILE A 171 2.21 18.42 -9.20
CA ILE A 171 1.94 19.81 -9.53
C ILE A 171 0.65 19.91 -10.37
N SER A 172 -0.20 20.86 -10.02
CA SER A 172 -1.38 21.20 -10.81
C SER A 172 -1.58 22.71 -10.88
N SER A 173 -2.27 23.18 -11.93
CA SER A 173 -2.65 24.57 -12.09
C SER A 173 -3.80 24.72 -13.07
N LYS A 174 -4.64 25.75 -12.87
CA LYS A 174 -5.63 26.17 -13.87
C LYS A 174 -4.96 26.80 -15.11
N SER A 175 -3.72 27.27 -15.00
CA SER A 175 -2.96 27.92 -16.07
C SER A 175 -2.06 26.92 -16.80
N LYS A 176 -2.49 26.51 -17.99
CA LYS A 176 -1.67 25.67 -18.88
C LYS A 176 -0.31 26.31 -19.23
N LYS A 177 -0.23 27.65 -19.25
CA LYS A 177 1.03 28.38 -19.52
C LYS A 177 2.03 28.16 -18.38
N LEU A 178 1.57 28.25 -17.11
CA LEU A 178 2.42 28.01 -15.93
C LEU A 178 2.89 26.56 -15.88
N LEU A 179 1.99 25.60 -16.13
CA LEU A 179 2.33 24.18 -16.18
C LEU A 179 3.40 23.86 -17.24
N LYS A 180 3.24 24.42 -18.46
CA LYS A 180 4.24 24.23 -19.52
C LYS A 180 5.59 24.83 -19.15
N LYS A 181 5.59 26.01 -18.50
CA LYS A 181 6.82 26.62 -17.98
C LYS A 181 7.46 25.74 -16.94
N ALA A 182 6.73 25.35 -15.90
CA ALA A 182 7.23 24.47 -14.83
C ALA A 182 7.78 23.15 -15.38
N TYR A 183 7.07 22.49 -16.28
CA TYR A 183 7.55 21.27 -16.92
C TYR A 183 8.89 21.49 -17.64
N LYS A 184 9.01 22.58 -18.42
CA LYS A 184 10.26 22.89 -19.13
C LYS A 184 11.41 23.16 -18.16
N ASP A 185 11.14 23.95 -17.12
CA ASP A 185 12.15 24.33 -16.12
C ASP A 185 12.62 23.11 -15.30
N LEU A 186 11.69 22.24 -14.91
CA LEU A 186 11.98 21.07 -14.09
C LEU A 186 12.61 19.91 -14.87
N LYS A 187 12.39 19.85 -16.20
CA LYS A 187 12.90 18.74 -17.04
C LYS A 187 14.42 18.67 -17.14
N VAL A 188 15.14 19.68 -16.66
CA VAL A 188 16.60 19.72 -16.62
C VAL A 188 17.18 19.08 -15.34
N ILE A 189 16.34 18.60 -14.45
CA ILE A 189 16.76 17.93 -13.21
C ILE A 189 17.29 16.53 -13.58
N ASP A 190 18.56 16.26 -13.24
CA ASP A 190 19.22 14.99 -13.59
C ASP A 190 18.76 13.81 -12.74
N ASN A 191 18.34 14.05 -11.50
CA ASN A 191 18.02 13.01 -10.53
C ASN A 191 16.51 12.88 -10.25
N ALA A 192 15.68 13.21 -11.24
CA ALA A 192 14.25 13.01 -11.18
C ALA A 192 13.62 12.89 -12.57
N ASP A 193 12.60 12.09 -12.68
CA ASP A 193 11.75 12.01 -13.86
C ASP A 193 10.51 12.89 -13.70
N ILE A 194 10.19 13.65 -14.75
CA ILE A 194 9.04 14.53 -14.78
C ILE A 194 8.07 14.07 -15.87
N TYR A 195 6.85 13.75 -15.47
CA TYR A 195 5.80 13.25 -16.35
C TYR A 195 4.60 14.19 -16.42
N TRP A 196 4.12 14.47 -17.62
CA TRP A 196 2.73 14.88 -17.78
C TRP A 196 1.82 13.71 -17.40
N LYS A 197 0.65 14.00 -16.83
CA LYS A 197 -0.35 12.97 -16.47
C LYS A 197 -0.59 11.98 -17.62
N SER A 198 -0.70 12.46 -18.87
CA SER A 198 -0.89 11.60 -20.04
C SER A 198 0.28 10.67 -20.36
N ASN A 199 1.48 11.01 -19.85
CA ASN A 199 2.72 10.33 -20.18
C ASN A 199 3.30 9.54 -18.99
N ILE A 200 2.58 9.50 -17.87
CA ILE A 200 2.96 8.62 -16.73
C ILE A 200 3.09 7.19 -17.25
N PRO A 201 4.16 6.45 -16.93
CA PRO A 201 4.35 5.07 -17.38
C PRO A 201 3.13 4.19 -17.08
N LYS A 202 2.75 3.32 -18.00
CA LYS A 202 1.58 2.43 -17.85
C LYS A 202 1.71 1.53 -16.62
N ARG A 203 2.93 1.05 -16.34
CA ARG A 203 3.25 0.18 -15.21
C ARG A 203 2.94 0.78 -13.84
N PHE A 204 2.77 2.12 -13.74
CA PHE A 204 2.35 2.74 -12.49
C PHE A 204 0.84 2.60 -12.22
N HIS A 205 0.04 2.19 -13.19
CA HIS A 205 -1.43 2.16 -13.11
C HIS A 205 -2.02 3.47 -12.58
N TYR A 206 -1.33 4.61 -12.84
CA TYR A 206 -1.59 5.90 -12.23
C TYR A 206 -1.69 7.03 -13.26
N ARG A 207 -2.75 7.02 -14.11
CA ARG A 207 -2.99 8.11 -15.07
C ARG A 207 -4.45 8.31 -15.50
N ASN A 208 -5.35 7.41 -15.14
CA ASN A 208 -6.73 7.40 -15.65
C ASN A 208 -7.75 8.04 -14.71
N ASN A 209 -7.33 8.60 -13.55
CA ASN A 209 -8.24 9.21 -12.60
C ASN A 209 -8.23 10.74 -12.71
N ILE A 210 -9.41 11.37 -12.56
CA ILE A 210 -9.56 12.84 -12.62
C ILE A 210 -8.77 13.56 -11.51
N ARG A 211 -8.53 12.91 -10.38
CA ARG A 211 -7.81 13.46 -9.22
C ARG A 211 -6.28 13.45 -9.37
N ILE A 212 -5.75 12.75 -10.37
CA ILE A 212 -4.31 12.76 -10.64
C ILE A 212 -3.93 14.15 -11.15
N PRO A 213 -2.95 14.83 -10.51
CA PRO A 213 -2.47 16.15 -10.91
C PRO A 213 -1.87 16.16 -12.31
N ASP A 214 -1.65 17.37 -12.85
CA ASP A 214 -1.18 17.56 -14.23
C ASP A 214 0.23 17.07 -14.47
N LEU A 215 1.12 17.23 -13.47
CA LEU A 215 2.50 16.77 -13.51
C LEU A 215 2.78 15.86 -12.29
N LEU A 216 3.51 14.80 -12.54
CA LEU A 216 4.13 13.93 -11.55
C LEU A 216 5.65 14.05 -11.68
N ILE A 217 6.33 14.25 -10.56
CA ILE A 217 7.80 14.21 -10.46
C ILE A 217 8.14 13.02 -9.57
N VAL A 218 9.04 12.15 -10.04
CA VAL A 218 9.52 10.99 -9.31
C VAL A 218 11.04 11.13 -9.18
N ALA A 219 11.55 11.20 -7.97
CA ALA A 219 12.98 11.25 -7.71
C ALA A 219 13.65 9.92 -8.08
N ASN A 220 14.91 9.98 -8.45
CA ASN A 220 15.76 8.80 -8.50
C ASN A 220 15.95 8.23 -7.09
N GLU A 221 16.23 6.95 -7.00
CA GLU A 221 16.42 6.24 -5.74
C GLU A 221 17.42 6.96 -4.82
N GLY A 222 17.05 7.10 -3.54
CA GLY A 222 17.85 7.78 -2.53
C GLY A 222 17.82 9.31 -2.57
N TRP A 223 17.13 9.92 -3.54
CA TRP A 223 16.92 11.36 -3.64
C TRP A 223 15.59 11.81 -3.06
N SER A 224 15.52 13.04 -2.59
CA SER A 224 14.31 13.65 -2.03
C SER A 224 13.98 14.97 -2.73
N LEU A 225 12.75 15.10 -3.19
CA LEU A 225 12.18 16.33 -3.75
C LEU A 225 11.63 17.21 -2.63
N MET A 226 12.02 18.47 -2.59
CA MET A 226 11.52 19.47 -1.66
C MET A 226 10.92 20.65 -2.43
N PRO A 227 9.61 20.90 -2.29
CA PRO A 227 8.94 21.96 -3.05
C PRO A 227 9.30 23.40 -2.59
N LEU A 228 9.61 23.58 -1.31
CA LEU A 228 9.75 24.91 -0.68
C LEU A 228 10.97 24.97 0.27
N GLY A 229 12.13 24.49 -0.21
CA GLY A 229 13.37 24.54 0.58
C GLY A 229 13.53 23.39 1.57
N HIS A 230 14.67 23.35 2.23
CA HIS A 230 15.04 22.26 3.13
C HIS A 230 14.14 22.20 4.37
N GLY A 231 13.38 21.12 4.52
CA GLY A 231 12.76 20.76 5.79
C GLY A 231 13.84 20.33 6.81
N SER A 232 13.53 20.47 8.08
CA SER A 232 14.50 20.27 9.18
C SER A 232 14.93 18.82 9.43
N SER A 233 14.34 17.81 8.78
CA SER A 233 14.79 16.40 8.85
C SER A 233 14.28 15.60 7.65
N SER A 234 15.19 15.00 6.88
CA SER A 234 14.85 13.91 5.96
C SER A 234 14.75 12.60 6.74
N PRO A 235 13.80 11.71 6.41
CA PRO A 235 13.82 10.35 6.91
C PRO A 235 15.11 9.66 6.48
N LYS A 236 15.57 8.65 7.24
CA LYS A 236 16.74 7.86 6.85
C LYS A 236 16.42 6.78 5.84
N GLY A 237 15.16 6.35 5.78
CA GLY A 237 14.63 5.45 4.78
C GLY A 237 13.35 6.02 4.15
N SER A 238 13.13 5.71 2.88
CA SER A 238 11.91 6.14 2.17
C SER A 238 11.52 5.13 1.08
N HIS A 239 10.29 5.27 0.61
CA HIS A 239 9.68 4.46 -0.45
C HIS A 239 8.78 5.32 -1.34
N GLY A 240 8.29 4.78 -2.47
CA GLY A 240 7.47 5.53 -3.43
C GLY A 240 8.28 6.06 -4.62
N TYR A 241 9.45 5.51 -4.84
CA TYR A 241 10.24 5.64 -6.07
C TYR A 241 9.67 4.76 -7.20
N ASP A 242 10.40 4.64 -8.31
CA ASP A 242 9.98 3.77 -9.40
C ASP A 242 9.77 2.33 -8.90
N ASN A 243 8.63 1.74 -9.24
CA ASN A 243 8.22 0.41 -8.80
C ASN A 243 9.04 -0.74 -9.42
N GLN A 244 9.93 -0.47 -10.38
CA GLN A 244 10.86 -1.45 -10.95
C GLN A 244 12.15 -1.59 -10.16
N LEU A 245 12.42 -0.68 -9.22
CA LEU A 245 13.61 -0.76 -8.37
C LEU A 245 13.50 -1.95 -7.40
N ASP A 246 14.60 -2.68 -7.24
CA ASP A 246 14.63 -3.86 -6.37
C ASP A 246 14.28 -3.52 -4.92
N ASN A 247 14.74 -2.36 -4.42
CA ASN A 247 14.45 -1.90 -3.08
C ASN A 247 12.98 -1.46 -2.87
N MET A 248 12.20 -1.29 -3.95
CA MET A 248 10.76 -0.98 -3.86
C MET A 248 9.88 -2.23 -3.89
N LYS A 249 10.46 -3.40 -4.16
CA LYS A 249 9.73 -4.67 -4.20
C LYS A 249 9.23 -5.07 -2.82
N ALA A 250 8.03 -5.62 -2.79
CA ALA A 250 7.33 -6.09 -1.60
C ALA A 250 7.48 -7.60 -1.44
N ILE A 251 7.20 -8.11 -0.25
CA ILE A 251 7.13 -9.55 -0.02
C ILE A 251 5.74 -10.11 -0.35
N PHE A 252 5.71 -11.37 -0.77
CA PHE A 252 4.50 -12.18 -0.84
C PHE A 252 4.83 -13.58 -0.33
N ILE A 253 4.14 -14.02 0.72
CA ILE A 253 4.23 -15.37 1.27
C ILE A 253 2.81 -15.89 1.47
N ALA A 254 2.52 -17.08 1.00
CA ALA A 254 1.21 -17.69 1.17
C ALA A 254 1.34 -19.13 1.67
N ASN A 255 0.44 -19.52 2.56
CA ASN A 255 0.36 -20.86 3.10
C ASN A 255 -1.10 -21.24 3.35
N GLY A 256 -1.46 -22.48 3.05
CA GLY A 256 -2.79 -23.01 3.29
C GLY A 256 -3.26 -23.94 2.17
N PRO A 257 -4.46 -24.52 2.30
CA PRO A 257 -4.94 -25.57 1.39
C PRO A 257 -5.12 -25.12 -0.06
N SER A 258 -5.27 -23.81 -0.31
CA SER A 258 -5.40 -23.28 -1.68
C SER A 258 -4.06 -23.06 -2.38
N PHE A 259 -2.93 -23.18 -1.69
CA PHE A 259 -1.61 -22.86 -2.25
C PHE A 259 -0.75 -24.12 -2.42
N LYS A 260 0.08 -24.12 -3.46
CA LYS A 260 1.12 -25.13 -3.65
C LYS A 260 2.14 -25.07 -2.53
N SER A 261 2.51 -26.21 -1.99
CA SER A 261 3.55 -26.31 -0.96
C SER A 261 4.95 -26.28 -1.58
N GLY A 262 5.88 -25.54 -0.97
CA GLY A 262 7.27 -25.46 -1.42
C GLY A 262 7.46 -24.82 -2.79
N TYR A 263 6.49 -24.03 -3.26
CA TYR A 263 6.53 -23.37 -4.55
C TYR A 263 7.15 -21.99 -4.45
N THR A 264 8.06 -21.67 -5.35
CA THR A 264 8.67 -20.34 -5.51
C THR A 264 8.53 -19.92 -6.97
N ARG A 265 8.27 -18.65 -7.19
CA ARG A 265 8.18 -18.05 -8.52
C ARG A 265 8.84 -16.68 -8.56
N ASP A 266 9.01 -16.16 -9.77
CA ASP A 266 9.43 -14.78 -10.00
C ASP A 266 8.38 -13.78 -9.49
N GLU A 267 8.81 -12.53 -9.38
CA GLU A 267 7.97 -11.42 -8.96
C GLU A 267 6.74 -11.21 -9.85
N PHE A 268 5.70 -10.65 -9.24
CA PHE A 268 4.47 -10.27 -9.93
C PHE A 268 3.92 -8.95 -9.35
N GLU A 269 3.05 -8.28 -10.09
CA GLU A 269 2.44 -7.04 -9.63
C GLU A 269 1.37 -7.32 -8.55
N ASN A 270 1.39 -6.56 -7.46
CA ASN A 270 0.48 -6.75 -6.31
C ASN A 270 -1.01 -6.59 -6.66
N ILE A 271 -1.33 -5.93 -7.77
CA ILE A 271 -2.71 -5.82 -8.28
C ILE A 271 -3.37 -7.18 -8.53
N HIS A 272 -2.58 -8.22 -8.79
CA HIS A 272 -3.09 -9.57 -9.04
C HIS A 272 -3.55 -10.31 -7.76
N ILE A 273 -3.23 -9.77 -6.58
CA ILE A 273 -3.67 -10.35 -5.29
C ILE A 273 -5.18 -10.24 -5.11
N TYR A 274 -5.79 -9.17 -5.63
CA TYR A 274 -7.24 -8.98 -5.53
C TYR A 274 -8.02 -10.12 -6.24
N PRO A 275 -7.81 -10.42 -7.54
CA PRO A 275 -8.50 -11.53 -8.18
C PRO A 275 -8.10 -12.90 -7.62
N LEU A 276 -6.87 -13.07 -7.10
CA LEU A 276 -6.45 -14.29 -6.40
C LEU A 276 -7.30 -14.56 -5.16
N ILE A 277 -7.50 -13.54 -4.31
CA ILE A 277 -8.36 -13.65 -3.12
C ILE A 277 -9.82 -13.89 -3.52
N ALA A 278 -10.31 -13.20 -4.55
CA ALA A 278 -11.67 -13.40 -5.05
C ALA A 278 -11.90 -14.85 -5.50
N HIS A 279 -10.94 -15.41 -6.23
CA HIS A 279 -10.97 -16.82 -6.66
C HIS A 279 -11.00 -17.80 -5.47
N ILE A 280 -10.12 -17.63 -4.48
CA ILE A 280 -10.06 -18.47 -3.27
C ILE A 280 -11.37 -18.40 -2.48
N LEU A 281 -12.02 -17.24 -2.45
CA LEU A 281 -13.31 -17.06 -1.78
C LEU A 281 -14.50 -17.60 -2.59
N GLY A 282 -14.33 -17.90 -3.87
CA GLY A 282 -15.39 -18.32 -4.79
C GLY A 282 -16.35 -17.17 -5.12
N ILE A 283 -15.85 -15.94 -5.23
CA ILE A 283 -16.62 -14.74 -5.58
C ILE A 283 -16.13 -14.14 -6.90
N ASN A 284 -17.00 -13.43 -7.59
CA ASN A 284 -16.64 -12.70 -8.79
C ASN A 284 -15.87 -11.42 -8.43
N PRO A 285 -14.70 -11.17 -9.01
CA PRO A 285 -14.00 -9.90 -8.83
C PRO A 285 -14.82 -8.73 -9.40
N PHE A 286 -14.52 -7.52 -8.97
CA PHE A 286 -15.10 -6.32 -9.57
C PHE A 286 -14.60 -6.17 -11.02
N GLU A 287 -15.50 -5.79 -11.95
CA GLU A 287 -15.22 -5.81 -13.39
C GLU A 287 -14.09 -4.87 -13.82
N ASN A 288 -13.95 -3.71 -13.15
CA ASN A 288 -12.98 -2.69 -13.52
C ASN A 288 -11.76 -2.72 -12.58
N ILE A 289 -10.98 -3.79 -12.65
CA ILE A 289 -9.69 -3.93 -11.95
C ILE A 289 -8.56 -4.09 -12.97
N ASP A 290 -7.36 -3.66 -12.59
CA ASP A 290 -6.14 -3.89 -13.38
C ASP A 290 -5.54 -5.28 -13.13
N GLY A 291 -5.98 -5.96 -12.07
CA GLY A 291 -5.51 -7.29 -11.70
C GLY A 291 -6.05 -8.40 -12.60
N ASP A 292 -5.22 -9.41 -12.82
CA ASP A 292 -5.49 -10.56 -13.67
C ASP A 292 -5.11 -11.86 -12.92
N LEU A 293 -6.05 -12.79 -12.79
CA LEU A 293 -5.82 -14.06 -12.10
C LEU A 293 -4.81 -14.94 -12.85
N GLU A 294 -4.82 -14.95 -14.18
CA GLU A 294 -3.91 -15.77 -14.99
C GLU A 294 -2.44 -15.50 -14.70
N LYS A 295 -2.12 -14.31 -14.17
CA LYS A 295 -0.76 -13.95 -13.78
C LYS A 295 -0.27 -14.59 -12.50
N VAL A 296 -1.15 -15.16 -11.69
CA VAL A 296 -0.84 -15.71 -10.36
C VAL A 296 -1.57 -17.02 -10.04
N GLU A 297 -2.34 -17.57 -10.96
CA GLU A 297 -3.08 -18.82 -10.76
C GLU A 297 -2.15 -20.03 -10.55
N ASP A 298 -0.91 -19.94 -11.04
CA ASP A 298 0.13 -20.94 -10.82
C ASP A 298 0.54 -21.11 -9.36
N LEU A 299 0.20 -20.15 -8.48
CA LEU A 299 0.36 -20.26 -7.03
C LEU A 299 -0.63 -21.25 -6.40
N LEU A 300 -1.75 -21.51 -7.06
CA LEU A 300 -2.83 -22.32 -6.51
C LEU A 300 -2.55 -23.83 -6.64
N SER A 301 -2.95 -24.58 -5.61
CA SER A 301 -3.04 -26.04 -5.68
C SER A 301 -4.21 -26.42 -6.61
N ASN A 302 -4.05 -27.48 -7.38
CA ASN A 302 -5.10 -28.03 -8.26
C ASN A 302 -6.30 -28.54 -7.45
#